data_37da191e1ab43e6395b6acf75477dfcd
#
_entry.id   37da191e1ab43e6395b6acf75477dfcd
#
_cell.length_a   1.000
_cell.length_b   1.000
_cell.length_c   1.000
_cell.angle_alpha   90.00
_cell.angle_beta   90.00
_cell.angle_gamma   90.00
#
_symmetry.space_group_name_H-M   'P 1'
#
loop_
_entity.id
_entity.type
_entity.pdbx_description
1 polymer ?
#
loop_
_entity_poly.entity_id
_entity_poly.type
_entity_poly.pdbx_seq_one_letter_code
_entity_poly.pdbx_strand_id
1 'polypeptide(L)'
;MSTRLDPEDQGELERERDFLLKSLDDLETEHAAGNIDEESYTELHDDYTARAAAAIRALRDGVDARPTPPVVPWRRRGLVTAGVVAFAVLAAVSLAAALGARLPGQTSSGNASQASPSAGERRARLQEAAEKSPNDPQPRLALARFLEESGDTVGSLKQYDQAVEIAPDNTDALANAGRLRFIVAGQVPSAEARQQLITTARTLLDRAVQADPNHADAHYYRGVLLADGFGEVDAAIGEFQRYLVLAPDGQFATQARNALAAAVEQAPGSGSVPTTAP
;
A
#
# COMPACT_ATOMS: atom_id res chain seq x y z
N MET A 1 -26.16 -25.16 -2.74
CA MET A 1 -25.84 -25.95 -3.96
C MET A 1 -24.31 -26.00 -3.99
N SER A 2 -23.73 -27.18 -3.79
CA SER A 2 -22.27 -27.35 -3.88
C SER A 2 -21.86 -27.33 -5.35
N THR A 3 -21.05 -26.39 -5.73
CA THR A 3 -20.52 -26.25 -7.08
C THR A 3 -19.32 -27.18 -7.22
N ARG A 4 -19.25 -27.97 -8.29
CA ARG A 4 -18.09 -28.80 -8.57
C ARG A 4 -16.92 -27.92 -8.93
N LEU A 5 -15.74 -28.19 -8.34
CA LEU A 5 -14.53 -27.43 -8.63
C LEU A 5 -14.13 -27.57 -10.10
N ASP A 6 -13.84 -26.48 -10.75
CA ASP A 6 -13.17 -26.47 -12.03
C ASP A 6 -11.62 -26.51 -11.88
N PRO A 7 -10.86 -26.72 -12.95
CA PRO A 7 -9.39 -26.80 -12.86
C PRO A 7 -8.70 -25.51 -12.37
N GLU A 8 -9.32 -24.35 -12.56
CA GLU A 8 -8.80 -23.06 -12.12
C GLU A 8 -8.98 -22.90 -10.62
N ASP A 9 -10.19 -23.21 -10.10
CA ASP A 9 -10.50 -23.26 -8.67
C ASP A 9 -9.62 -24.27 -7.91
N GLN A 10 -9.32 -25.43 -8.53
CA GLN A 10 -8.40 -26.42 -7.94
C GLN A 10 -7.00 -25.87 -7.78
N GLY A 11 -6.46 -25.19 -8.81
CA GLY A 11 -5.14 -24.57 -8.76
C GLY A 11 -5.06 -23.42 -7.76
N GLU A 12 -6.16 -22.73 -7.49
CA GLU A 12 -6.24 -21.69 -6.48
C GLU A 12 -6.23 -22.28 -5.07
N LEU A 13 -7.02 -23.33 -4.82
CA LEU A 13 -7.06 -24.03 -3.55
C LEU A 13 -5.74 -24.75 -3.21
N GLU A 14 -5.03 -25.28 -4.19
CA GLU A 14 -3.70 -25.85 -3.99
C GLU A 14 -2.69 -24.78 -3.54
N ARG A 15 -2.69 -23.62 -4.18
CA ARG A 15 -1.84 -22.49 -3.78
C ARG A 15 -2.19 -21.97 -2.39
N GLU A 16 -3.49 -21.84 -2.06
CA GLU A 16 -3.94 -21.43 -0.74
C GLU A 16 -3.51 -22.45 0.34
N ARG A 17 -3.69 -23.74 0.10
CA ARG A 17 -3.23 -24.81 1.00
C ARG A 17 -1.73 -24.69 1.27
N ASP A 18 -0.91 -24.61 0.21
CA ASP A 18 0.55 -24.60 0.32
C ASP A 18 1.03 -23.36 1.04
N PHE A 19 0.40 -22.21 0.78
CA PHE A 19 0.67 -20.98 1.50
C PHE A 19 0.35 -21.11 2.98
N LEU A 20 -0.82 -21.63 3.35
CA LEU A 20 -1.25 -21.75 4.76
C LEU A 20 -0.39 -22.76 5.53
N LEU A 21 -0.01 -23.89 4.91
CA LEU A 21 0.88 -24.86 5.55
C LEU A 21 2.26 -24.27 5.80
N LYS A 22 2.81 -23.51 4.85
CA LYS A 22 4.08 -22.82 5.05
C LYS A 22 3.97 -21.75 6.13
N SER A 23 2.87 -21.00 6.16
CA SER A 23 2.65 -19.97 7.18
C SER A 23 2.53 -20.54 8.60
N LEU A 24 2.02 -21.77 8.76
CA LEU A 24 2.00 -22.46 10.05
C LEU A 24 3.42 -22.84 10.51
N ASP A 25 4.27 -23.35 9.62
CA ASP A 25 5.67 -23.68 9.92
C ASP A 25 6.48 -22.43 10.32
N ASP A 26 6.28 -21.33 9.56
CA ASP A 26 6.90 -20.04 9.88
C ASP A 26 6.41 -19.50 11.24
N LEU A 27 5.10 -19.63 11.54
CA LEU A 27 4.48 -19.18 12.79
C LEU A 27 5.00 -19.96 14.00
N GLU A 28 5.17 -21.29 13.88
CA GLU A 28 5.78 -22.12 14.93
C GLU A 28 7.23 -21.71 15.20
N THR A 29 7.99 -21.41 14.14
CA THR A 29 9.37 -20.95 14.23
C THR A 29 9.48 -19.61 14.97
N GLU A 30 8.61 -18.66 14.64
CA GLU A 30 8.60 -17.33 15.26
C GLU A 30 8.13 -17.37 16.71
N HIS A 31 7.17 -18.25 17.04
CA HIS A 31 6.74 -18.48 18.42
C HIS A 31 7.86 -19.12 19.26
N ALA A 32 8.54 -20.11 18.72
CA ALA A 32 9.70 -20.74 19.38
C ALA A 32 10.86 -19.77 19.59
N ALA A 33 11.02 -18.77 18.72
CA ALA A 33 11.99 -17.69 18.85
C ALA A 33 11.58 -16.60 19.84
N GLY A 34 10.34 -16.64 20.37
CA GLY A 34 9.81 -15.63 21.30
C GLY A 34 9.42 -14.31 20.65
N ASN A 35 9.25 -14.28 19.34
CA ASN A 35 8.91 -13.08 18.57
C ASN A 35 7.40 -12.81 18.53
N ILE A 36 6.57 -13.79 18.89
CA ILE A 36 5.11 -13.72 18.94
C ILE A 36 4.64 -14.13 20.34
N ASP A 37 3.70 -13.36 20.90
CA ASP A 37 3.07 -13.69 22.17
C ASP A 37 2.07 -14.86 22.04
N GLU A 38 1.77 -15.55 23.14
CA GLU A 38 0.94 -16.76 23.19
C GLU A 38 -0.49 -16.53 22.69
N GLU A 39 -1.07 -15.35 22.95
CA GLU A 39 -2.44 -15.02 22.53
C GLU A 39 -2.51 -14.86 21.02
N SER A 40 -1.59 -14.08 20.44
CA SER A 40 -1.47 -13.86 18.99
C SER A 40 -1.11 -15.15 18.26
N TYR A 41 -0.21 -15.98 18.84
CA TYR A 41 0.13 -17.29 18.27
C TYR A 41 -1.09 -18.19 18.18
N THR A 42 -1.84 -18.33 19.27
CA THR A 42 -3.01 -19.21 19.32
C THR A 42 -4.08 -18.77 18.30
N GLU A 43 -4.38 -17.46 18.22
CA GLU A 43 -5.38 -16.94 17.28
C GLU A 43 -4.99 -17.19 15.82
N LEU A 44 -3.73 -16.91 15.45
CA LEU A 44 -3.23 -17.12 14.09
C LEU A 44 -3.12 -18.61 13.72
N HIS A 45 -2.64 -19.44 14.65
CA HIS A 45 -2.51 -20.87 14.45
C HIS A 45 -3.87 -21.54 14.22
N ASP A 46 -4.89 -21.16 15.00
CA ASP A 46 -6.24 -21.69 14.86
C ASP A 46 -6.88 -21.26 13.54
N ASP A 47 -6.72 -20.00 13.12
CA ASP A 47 -7.22 -19.50 11.83
C ASP A 47 -6.56 -20.22 10.66
N TYR A 48 -5.24 -20.28 10.63
CA TYR A 48 -4.50 -20.94 9.53
C TYR A 48 -4.79 -22.42 9.45
N THR A 49 -4.87 -23.10 10.60
CA THR A 49 -5.22 -24.53 10.69
C THR A 49 -6.64 -24.78 10.15
N ALA A 50 -7.63 -23.98 10.55
CA ALA A 50 -9.00 -24.11 10.10
C ALA A 50 -9.12 -23.91 8.58
N ARG A 51 -8.45 -22.91 8.02
CA ARG A 51 -8.45 -22.61 6.58
C ARG A 51 -7.71 -23.65 5.77
N ALA A 52 -6.54 -24.10 6.21
CA ALA A 52 -5.79 -25.18 5.57
C ALA A 52 -6.61 -26.47 5.52
N ALA A 53 -7.28 -26.83 6.62
CA ALA A 53 -8.16 -28.00 6.68
C ALA A 53 -9.39 -27.84 5.77
N ALA A 54 -9.91 -26.64 5.56
CA ALA A 54 -11.01 -26.37 4.63
C ALA A 54 -10.55 -26.54 3.17
N ALA A 55 -9.40 -25.97 2.80
CA ALA A 55 -8.83 -26.11 1.45
C ALA A 55 -8.52 -27.57 1.12
N ILE A 56 -7.92 -28.32 2.05
CA ILE A 56 -7.63 -29.76 1.87
C ILE A 56 -8.93 -30.56 1.68
N ARG A 57 -9.98 -30.28 2.44
CA ARG A 57 -11.27 -30.97 2.28
C ARG A 57 -11.92 -30.64 0.95
N ALA A 58 -11.91 -29.37 0.53
CA ALA A 58 -12.46 -28.93 -0.75
C ALA A 58 -11.75 -29.65 -1.93
N LEU A 59 -10.42 -29.71 -1.89
CA LEU A 59 -9.62 -30.42 -2.89
C LEU A 59 -9.92 -31.93 -2.91
N ARG A 60 -10.04 -32.57 -1.73
CA ARG A 60 -10.33 -34.02 -1.64
C ARG A 60 -11.74 -34.35 -2.11
N ASP A 61 -12.72 -33.56 -1.73
CA ASP A 61 -14.12 -33.84 -1.97
C ASP A 61 -14.59 -33.34 -3.35
N GLY A 62 -13.76 -32.58 -4.08
CA GLY A 62 -14.03 -32.03 -5.42
C GLY A 62 -15.18 -31.02 -5.43
N VAL A 63 -15.48 -30.42 -4.28
CA VAL A 63 -16.61 -29.52 -4.09
C VAL A 63 -16.11 -28.30 -3.26
N ASP A 64 -16.37 -27.10 -3.75
CA ASP A 64 -16.11 -25.89 -2.97
C ASP A 64 -17.13 -25.79 -1.82
N ALA A 65 -16.71 -26.29 -0.66
CA ALA A 65 -17.44 -26.23 0.60
C ALA A 65 -16.85 -25.17 1.54
N ARG A 66 -16.18 -24.15 0.98
CA ARG A 66 -15.67 -23.04 1.82
C ARG A 66 -16.85 -22.45 2.60
N PRO A 67 -16.81 -22.43 3.94
CA PRO A 67 -17.79 -21.69 4.69
C PRO A 67 -17.72 -20.24 4.20
N THR A 68 -18.86 -19.69 3.79
CA THR A 68 -18.96 -18.25 3.55
C THR A 68 -18.40 -17.56 4.79
N PRO A 69 -17.33 -16.75 4.68
CA PRO A 69 -16.76 -16.15 5.85
C PRO A 69 -17.86 -15.37 6.58
N PRO A 70 -17.96 -15.49 7.92
CA PRO A 70 -18.91 -14.70 8.66
C PRO A 70 -18.67 -13.25 8.25
N VAL A 71 -19.75 -12.50 8.02
CA VAL A 71 -19.67 -11.07 7.70
C VAL A 71 -19.07 -10.39 8.94
N VAL A 72 -17.74 -10.40 8.97
CA VAL A 72 -16.97 -9.76 10.04
C VAL A 72 -17.16 -8.27 9.85
N PRO A 73 -17.68 -7.54 10.83
CA PRO A 73 -17.87 -6.10 10.73
C PRO A 73 -16.53 -5.47 10.39
N TRP A 74 -16.53 -4.62 9.41
CA TRP A 74 -15.38 -3.98 8.75
C TRP A 74 -14.28 -3.43 9.68
N ARG A 75 -14.62 -3.16 10.95
CA ARG A 75 -13.69 -2.79 12.02
C ARG A 75 -12.65 -3.85 12.35
N ARG A 76 -12.95 -5.15 12.16
CA ARG A 76 -11.99 -6.24 12.40
C ARG A 76 -11.10 -6.51 11.18
N ARG A 77 -11.53 -6.17 9.97
CA ARG A 77 -10.69 -6.28 8.76
C ARG A 77 -9.46 -5.37 8.82
N GLY A 78 -9.58 -4.18 9.42
CA GLY A 78 -8.45 -3.26 9.62
C GLY A 78 -7.38 -3.79 10.59
N LEU A 79 -7.75 -4.58 11.59
CA LEU A 79 -6.82 -5.16 12.55
C LEU A 79 -6.04 -6.35 11.96
N VAL A 80 -6.70 -7.19 11.15
CA VAL A 80 -6.05 -8.35 10.53
C VAL A 80 -5.09 -7.92 9.42
N THR A 81 -5.45 -6.94 8.60
CA THR A 81 -4.52 -6.38 7.59
C THR A 81 -3.35 -5.65 8.21
N ALA A 82 -3.54 -4.96 9.34
CA ALA A 82 -2.45 -4.34 10.10
C ALA A 82 -1.49 -5.40 10.69
N GLY A 83 -2.01 -6.53 11.15
CA GLY A 83 -1.20 -7.65 11.66
C GLY A 83 -0.34 -8.31 10.58
N VAL A 84 -0.90 -8.54 9.40
CA VAL A 84 -0.16 -9.16 8.26
C VAL A 84 0.93 -8.22 7.74
N VAL A 85 0.67 -6.92 7.68
CA VAL A 85 1.68 -5.92 7.28
C VAL A 85 2.77 -5.78 8.34
N ALA A 86 2.42 -5.79 9.62
CA ALA A 86 3.40 -5.77 10.73
C ALA A 86 4.28 -7.02 10.72
N PHE A 87 3.72 -8.19 10.44
CA PHE A 87 4.45 -9.44 10.33
C PHE A 87 5.42 -9.44 9.13
N ALA A 88 5.00 -8.97 7.96
CA ALA A 88 5.88 -8.85 6.79
C ALA A 88 7.05 -7.89 7.03
N VAL A 89 6.84 -6.82 7.79
CA VAL A 89 7.90 -5.85 8.16
C VAL A 89 8.84 -6.47 9.19
N LEU A 90 8.33 -7.22 10.18
CA LEU A 90 9.15 -7.91 11.18
C LEU A 90 10.00 -9.02 10.55
N ALA A 91 9.45 -9.81 9.62
CA ALA A 91 10.19 -10.83 8.90
C ALA A 91 11.33 -10.22 8.04
N ALA A 92 11.11 -9.08 7.41
CA ALA A 92 12.13 -8.36 6.65
C ALA A 92 13.24 -7.80 7.57
N VAL A 93 12.90 -7.35 8.77
CA VAL A 93 13.87 -6.85 9.76
C VAL A 93 14.69 -8.00 10.34
N SER A 94 14.06 -9.15 10.62
CA SER A 94 14.73 -10.35 11.14
C SER A 94 15.71 -10.94 10.11
N LEU A 95 15.35 -10.96 8.83
CA LEU A 95 16.23 -11.40 7.75
C LEU A 95 17.43 -10.46 7.56
N ALA A 96 17.23 -9.15 7.71
CA ALA A 96 18.30 -8.16 7.66
C ALA A 96 19.26 -8.29 8.86
N ALA A 97 18.76 -8.64 10.04
CA ALA A 97 19.56 -8.93 11.23
C ALA A 97 20.33 -10.25 11.11
N ALA A 98 19.74 -11.28 10.52
CA ALA A 98 20.39 -12.58 10.29
C ALA A 98 21.50 -12.52 9.24
N LEU A 99 21.37 -11.67 8.21
CA LEU A 99 22.42 -11.44 7.20
C LEU A 99 23.60 -10.60 7.76
N GLY A 100 23.43 -9.96 8.91
CA GLY A 100 24.48 -9.26 9.66
C GLY A 100 25.26 -10.14 10.65
N ALA A 101 24.87 -11.40 10.84
CA ALA A 101 25.57 -12.32 11.74
C ALA A 101 26.92 -12.73 11.15
N ARG A 102 27.98 -12.36 11.84
CA ARG A 102 29.38 -12.53 11.48
C ARG A 102 29.78 -14.01 11.35
N LEU A 103 30.46 -14.33 10.28
CA LEU A 103 31.17 -15.61 10.15
C LEU A 103 32.30 -15.70 11.21
N PRO A 104 32.51 -16.88 11.85
CA PRO A 104 33.60 -17.04 12.82
C PRO A 104 34.96 -16.92 12.11
N GLY A 105 35.79 -15.95 12.53
CA GLY A 105 37.17 -15.78 12.03
C GLY A 105 37.59 -14.37 11.64
N GLN A 106 36.75 -13.37 11.73
CA GLN A 106 37.14 -11.97 11.49
C GLN A 106 37.62 -11.31 12.79
N THR A 107 38.94 -11.13 12.88
CA THR A 107 39.62 -10.34 13.91
C THR A 107 39.29 -8.86 13.77
N SER A 108 39.01 -8.21 14.88
CA SER A 108 38.71 -6.79 15.00
C SER A 108 39.96 -5.94 14.67
N SER A 109 40.14 -5.57 13.42
CA SER A 109 40.93 -4.39 13.05
C SER A 109 39.97 -3.19 13.02
N GLY A 110 40.25 -2.20 13.87
CA GLY A 110 39.38 -1.07 14.07
C GLY A 110 39.05 -0.28 12.81
N ASN A 111 37.87 -0.49 12.35
CA ASN A 111 37.09 0.48 11.63
C ASN A 111 35.72 0.47 12.28
N ALA A 112 35.35 1.54 12.98
CA ALA A 112 34.01 1.69 13.51
C ALA A 112 33.06 1.57 12.33
N SER A 113 32.49 0.39 12.15
CA SER A 113 31.33 0.19 11.28
C SER A 113 30.31 1.21 11.74
N GLN A 114 30.08 2.24 10.94
CA GLN A 114 29.00 3.17 11.18
C GLN A 114 27.71 2.33 11.12
N ALA A 115 27.26 1.91 12.28
CA ALA A 115 25.95 1.28 12.40
C ALA A 115 24.95 2.23 11.73
N SER A 116 24.20 1.72 10.76
CA SER A 116 23.17 2.54 10.13
C SER A 116 22.28 3.12 11.23
N PRO A 117 22.01 4.42 11.20
CA PRO A 117 21.26 5.06 12.27
C PRO A 117 19.91 4.38 12.43
N SER A 118 19.50 4.15 13.67
CA SER A 118 18.17 3.60 13.99
C SER A 118 17.05 4.47 13.40
N ALA A 119 15.86 3.91 13.22
CA ALA A 119 14.71 4.67 12.74
C ALA A 119 14.42 5.91 13.61
N GLY A 120 14.59 5.79 14.93
CA GLY A 120 14.45 6.92 15.87
C GLY A 120 15.49 8.02 15.65
N GLU A 121 16.76 7.64 15.44
CA GLU A 121 17.82 8.60 15.14
C GLU A 121 17.63 9.28 13.78
N ARG A 122 17.17 8.51 12.77
CA ARG A 122 16.83 9.09 11.45
C ARG A 122 15.70 10.10 11.58
N ARG A 123 14.61 9.75 12.30
CA ARG A 123 13.49 10.66 12.58
C ARG A 123 13.99 11.96 13.26
N ALA A 124 14.78 11.82 14.32
CA ALA A 124 15.30 12.97 15.06
C ALA A 124 16.16 13.89 14.18
N ARG A 125 17.04 13.32 13.34
CA ARG A 125 17.88 14.10 12.42
C ARG A 125 17.05 14.85 11.37
N LEU A 126 16.04 14.19 10.80
CA LEU A 126 15.15 14.81 9.80
C LEU A 126 14.31 15.92 10.44
N GLN A 127 13.84 15.71 11.66
CA GLN A 127 13.10 16.70 12.43
C GLN A 127 13.97 17.91 12.76
N GLU A 128 15.17 17.69 13.24
CA GLU A 128 16.16 18.76 13.50
C GLU A 128 16.50 19.54 12.21
N ALA A 129 16.67 18.85 11.08
CA ALA A 129 16.91 19.50 9.80
C ALA A 129 15.74 20.40 9.37
N ALA A 130 14.50 19.94 9.56
CA ALA A 130 13.30 20.72 9.27
C ALA A 130 13.14 21.94 10.19
N GLU A 131 13.56 21.84 11.45
CA GLU A 131 13.56 22.94 12.41
C GLU A 131 14.67 23.98 12.12
N LYS A 132 15.85 23.52 11.69
CA LYS A 132 16.98 24.40 11.35
C LYS A 132 16.79 25.18 10.05
N SER A 133 15.94 24.68 9.15
CA SER A 133 15.68 25.27 7.83
C SER A 133 14.19 25.58 7.66
N PRO A 134 13.61 26.52 8.44
CA PRO A 134 12.17 26.73 8.47
C PRO A 134 11.58 27.22 7.15
N ASN A 135 12.39 27.84 6.29
CA ASN A 135 11.98 28.38 4.99
C ASN A 135 12.37 27.49 3.80
N ASP A 136 12.96 26.31 4.05
CA ASP A 136 13.29 25.32 3.03
C ASP A 136 12.28 24.17 3.10
N PRO A 137 11.52 23.87 2.04
CA PRO A 137 10.57 22.76 2.04
C PRO A 137 11.27 21.39 2.03
N GLN A 138 12.52 21.27 1.57
CA GLN A 138 13.17 19.99 1.33
C GLN A 138 13.33 19.11 2.59
N PRO A 139 13.78 19.64 3.75
CA PRO A 139 13.85 18.83 4.97
C PRO A 139 12.48 18.34 5.45
N ARG A 140 11.40 19.13 5.23
CA ARG A 140 10.04 18.71 5.55
C ARG A 140 9.54 17.62 4.62
N LEU A 141 9.84 17.70 3.32
CA LEU A 141 9.56 16.65 2.36
C LEU A 141 10.28 15.34 2.72
N ALA A 142 11.54 15.43 3.12
CA ALA A 142 12.31 14.27 3.56
C ALA A 142 11.71 13.64 4.84
N LEU A 143 11.31 14.47 5.82
CA LEU A 143 10.65 14.00 7.03
C LEU A 143 9.27 13.39 6.72
N ALA A 144 8.50 14.00 5.82
CA ALA A 144 7.20 13.50 5.41
C ALA A 144 7.30 12.10 4.80
N ARG A 145 8.24 11.88 3.87
CA ARG A 145 8.48 10.57 3.26
C ARG A 145 8.89 9.53 4.31
N PHE A 146 9.79 9.89 5.22
CA PHE A 146 10.19 8.99 6.30
C PHE A 146 9.02 8.61 7.22
N LEU A 147 8.16 9.58 7.59
CA LEU A 147 6.98 9.32 8.41
C LEU A 147 5.98 8.42 7.69
N GLU A 148 5.81 8.59 6.39
CA GLU A 148 4.97 7.74 5.56
C GLU A 148 5.50 6.29 5.50
N GLU A 149 6.80 6.11 5.25
CA GLU A 149 7.48 4.81 5.29
C GLU A 149 7.35 4.12 6.67
N SER A 150 7.24 4.91 7.73
CA SER A 150 7.05 4.43 9.10
C SER A 150 5.58 4.23 9.49
N GLY A 151 4.62 4.45 8.56
CA GLY A 151 3.19 4.31 8.80
C GLY A 151 2.52 5.50 9.52
N ASP A 152 3.27 6.57 9.83
CA ASP A 152 2.73 7.80 10.45
C ASP A 152 2.12 8.71 9.37
N THR A 153 0.99 8.31 8.82
CA THR A 153 0.28 9.04 7.75
C THR A 153 -0.13 10.46 8.18
N VAL A 154 -0.55 10.62 9.43
CA VAL A 154 -0.98 11.94 9.95
C VAL A 154 0.22 12.87 10.11
N GLY A 155 1.31 12.36 10.67
CA GLY A 155 2.57 13.11 10.78
C GLY A 155 3.14 13.49 9.41
N SER A 156 3.09 12.56 8.45
CA SER A 156 3.51 12.79 7.07
C SER A 156 2.68 13.89 6.41
N LEU A 157 1.35 13.80 6.47
CA LEU A 157 0.46 14.82 5.91
C LEU A 157 0.75 16.21 6.48
N LYS A 158 0.96 16.32 7.80
CA LYS A 158 1.33 17.58 8.44
C LYS A 158 2.63 18.17 7.86
N GLN A 159 3.64 17.35 7.58
CA GLN A 159 4.90 17.83 7.02
C GLN A 159 4.74 18.27 5.56
N TYR A 160 3.95 17.55 4.75
CA TYR A 160 3.63 17.98 3.38
C TYR A 160 2.84 19.31 3.39
N ASP A 161 1.88 19.51 4.30
CA ASP A 161 1.15 20.75 4.43
C ASP A 161 2.08 21.92 4.75
N GLN A 162 2.98 21.75 5.70
CA GLN A 162 3.99 22.75 6.02
C GLN A 162 4.94 23.02 4.84
N ALA A 163 5.27 22.02 4.04
CA ALA A 163 6.05 22.23 2.83
C ALA A 163 5.27 23.04 1.77
N VAL A 164 3.95 22.82 1.64
CA VAL A 164 3.08 23.65 0.78
C VAL A 164 2.96 25.08 1.29
N GLU A 165 2.92 25.31 2.61
CA GLU A 165 2.91 26.67 3.19
C GLU A 165 4.21 27.42 2.87
N ILE A 166 5.36 26.74 2.93
CA ILE A 166 6.68 27.33 2.64
C ILE A 166 6.86 27.58 1.14
N ALA A 167 6.47 26.65 0.32
CA ALA A 167 6.61 26.67 -1.13
C ALA A 167 5.29 26.27 -1.80
N PRO A 168 4.37 27.24 -2.01
CA PRO A 168 3.00 26.97 -2.49
C PRO A 168 2.91 26.26 -3.84
N ASP A 169 3.95 26.36 -4.68
CA ASP A 169 4.01 25.76 -6.00
C ASP A 169 4.96 24.53 -6.05
N ASN A 170 5.40 24.05 -4.89
CA ASN A 170 6.20 22.83 -4.84
C ASN A 170 5.33 21.62 -5.20
N THR A 171 5.56 21.08 -6.38
CA THR A 171 4.75 20.00 -6.97
C THR A 171 4.79 18.72 -6.15
N ASP A 172 5.96 18.33 -5.63
CA ASP A 172 6.09 17.17 -4.75
C ASP A 172 5.22 17.29 -3.48
N ALA A 173 5.26 18.47 -2.85
CA ALA A 173 4.45 18.73 -1.66
C ALA A 173 2.95 18.68 -1.97
N LEU A 174 2.54 19.37 -3.04
CA LEU A 174 1.14 19.43 -3.49
C LEU A 174 0.61 18.04 -3.85
N ALA A 175 1.36 17.28 -4.66
CA ALA A 175 0.95 15.96 -5.13
C ALA A 175 0.79 14.97 -3.97
N ASN A 176 1.78 14.90 -3.07
CA ASN A 176 1.74 14.00 -1.93
C ASN A 176 0.73 14.42 -0.87
N ALA A 177 0.57 15.71 -0.58
CA ALA A 177 -0.48 16.19 0.31
C ALA A 177 -1.89 15.87 -0.23
N GLY A 178 -2.10 15.99 -1.55
CA GLY A 178 -3.36 15.62 -2.21
C GLY A 178 -3.61 14.11 -2.14
N ARG A 179 -2.62 13.29 -2.49
CA ARG A 179 -2.68 11.83 -2.43
C ARG A 179 -3.01 11.34 -1.02
N LEU A 180 -2.29 11.80 0.00
CA LEU A 180 -2.52 11.36 1.39
C LEU A 180 -3.90 11.76 1.90
N ARG A 181 -4.43 12.94 1.52
CA ARG A 181 -5.81 13.32 1.89
C ARG A 181 -6.83 12.38 1.29
N PHE A 182 -6.63 11.93 0.06
CA PHE A 182 -7.52 10.95 -0.55
C PHE A 182 -7.45 9.59 0.18
N ILE A 183 -6.27 9.14 0.56
CA ILE A 183 -6.10 7.91 1.36
C ILE A 183 -6.79 8.05 2.73
N VAL A 184 -6.57 9.16 3.44
CA VAL A 184 -7.21 9.42 4.74
C VAL A 184 -8.72 9.52 4.62
N ALA A 185 -9.24 10.09 3.54
CA ALA A 185 -10.69 10.17 3.27
C ALA A 185 -11.36 8.80 3.29
N GLY A 186 -10.68 7.75 2.80
CA GLY A 186 -11.17 6.37 2.85
C GLY A 186 -11.31 5.81 4.27
N GLN A 187 -10.64 6.40 5.26
CA GLN A 187 -10.63 5.95 6.64
C GLN A 187 -11.57 6.75 7.56
N VAL A 188 -12.09 7.89 7.08
CA VAL A 188 -12.95 8.78 7.88
C VAL A 188 -14.41 8.32 7.84
N PRO A 189 -15.06 8.10 9.00
CA PRO A 189 -16.45 7.65 9.06
C PRO A 189 -17.48 8.70 8.58
N SER A 190 -17.23 9.99 8.85
CA SER A 190 -18.13 11.07 8.48
C SER A 190 -18.12 11.32 6.97
N ALA A 191 -19.29 11.32 6.35
CA ALA A 191 -19.43 11.58 4.92
C ALA A 191 -18.99 13.01 4.56
N GLU A 192 -19.33 13.98 5.41
CA GLU A 192 -18.97 15.38 5.22
C GLU A 192 -17.46 15.59 5.30
N ALA A 193 -16.81 15.01 6.33
CA ALA A 193 -15.36 15.11 6.47
C ALA A 193 -14.63 14.40 5.32
N ARG A 194 -15.14 13.25 4.87
CA ARG A 194 -14.63 12.54 3.70
C ARG A 194 -14.71 13.41 2.47
N GLN A 195 -15.87 14.02 2.20
CA GLN A 195 -16.07 14.88 1.03
C GLN A 195 -15.15 16.12 1.06
N GLN A 196 -14.93 16.71 2.23
CA GLN A 196 -13.99 17.82 2.39
C GLN A 196 -12.55 17.41 2.06
N LEU A 197 -12.11 16.24 2.53
CA LEU A 197 -10.79 15.70 2.24
C LEU A 197 -10.60 15.44 0.73
N ILE A 198 -11.59 14.81 0.08
CA ILE A 198 -11.58 14.51 -1.36
C ILE A 198 -11.53 15.80 -2.17
N THR A 199 -12.34 16.82 -1.82
CA THR A 199 -12.35 18.12 -2.50
C THR A 199 -11.03 18.87 -2.32
N THR A 200 -10.44 18.82 -1.12
CA THR A 200 -9.13 19.42 -0.85
C THR A 200 -8.03 18.68 -1.62
N ALA A 201 -8.09 17.36 -1.67
CA ALA A 201 -7.17 16.54 -2.47
C ALA A 201 -7.20 16.93 -3.95
N ARG A 202 -8.38 17.13 -4.52
CA ARG A 202 -8.56 17.63 -5.91
C ARG A 202 -7.86 18.96 -6.13
N THR A 203 -8.14 19.93 -5.26
CA THR A 203 -7.53 21.27 -5.36
C THR A 203 -5.99 21.20 -5.35
N LEU A 204 -5.42 20.36 -4.50
CA LEU A 204 -3.96 20.21 -4.40
C LEU A 204 -3.37 19.53 -5.63
N LEU A 205 -4.01 18.48 -6.13
CA LEU A 205 -3.56 17.75 -7.33
C LEU A 205 -3.73 18.59 -8.60
N ASP A 206 -4.79 19.36 -8.71
CA ASP A 206 -4.98 20.32 -9.82
C ASP A 206 -3.86 21.37 -9.82
N ARG A 207 -3.51 21.90 -8.63
CA ARG A 207 -2.38 22.82 -8.51
C ARG A 207 -1.03 22.16 -8.82
N ALA A 208 -0.83 20.91 -8.40
CA ALA A 208 0.40 20.17 -8.71
C ALA A 208 0.60 20.03 -10.22
N VAL A 209 -0.42 19.60 -10.97
CA VAL A 209 -0.37 19.47 -12.43
C VAL A 209 -0.23 20.83 -13.11
N GLN A 210 -0.81 21.90 -12.54
CA GLN A 210 -0.66 23.25 -13.05
C GLN A 210 0.75 23.79 -12.84
N ALA A 211 1.36 23.55 -11.68
CA ALA A 211 2.71 24.00 -11.34
C ALA A 211 3.78 23.28 -12.17
N ASP A 212 3.63 21.96 -12.37
CA ASP A 212 4.49 21.19 -13.28
C ASP A 212 3.66 20.17 -14.10
N PRO A 213 3.33 20.50 -15.35
CA PRO A 213 2.60 19.61 -16.27
C PRO A 213 3.40 18.37 -16.69
N ASN A 214 4.66 18.24 -16.30
CA ASN A 214 5.50 17.08 -16.57
C ASN A 214 5.77 16.22 -15.33
N HIS A 215 5.19 16.54 -14.19
CA HIS A 215 5.31 15.76 -12.98
C HIS A 215 4.45 14.50 -13.07
N ALA A 216 5.06 13.38 -13.45
CA ALA A 216 4.35 12.14 -13.72
C ALA A 216 3.45 11.69 -12.56
N ASP A 217 3.97 11.62 -11.33
CA ASP A 217 3.24 11.11 -10.17
C ASP A 217 1.99 11.96 -9.85
N ALA A 218 2.03 13.28 -10.10
CA ALA A 218 0.85 14.14 -9.92
C ALA A 218 -0.29 13.74 -10.87
N HIS A 219 0.02 13.42 -12.13
CA HIS A 219 -0.96 12.91 -13.09
C HIS A 219 -1.54 11.56 -12.63
N TYR A 220 -0.70 10.63 -12.17
CA TYR A 220 -1.19 9.35 -11.66
C TYR A 220 -2.14 9.53 -10.47
N TYR A 221 -1.74 10.32 -9.47
CA TYR A 221 -2.58 10.55 -8.28
C TYR A 221 -3.88 11.28 -8.62
N ARG A 222 -3.82 12.23 -9.56
CA ARG A 222 -5.01 12.93 -10.05
C ARG A 222 -5.94 11.98 -10.78
N GLY A 223 -5.41 11.10 -11.64
CA GLY A 223 -6.18 10.06 -12.32
C GLY A 223 -6.93 9.15 -11.36
N VAL A 224 -6.25 8.63 -10.33
CA VAL A 224 -6.87 7.81 -9.28
C VAL A 224 -7.97 8.59 -8.54
N LEU A 225 -7.72 9.84 -8.16
CA LEU A 225 -8.71 10.67 -7.49
C LEU A 225 -9.95 10.94 -8.36
N LEU A 226 -9.76 11.22 -9.65
CA LEU A 226 -10.86 11.49 -10.59
C LEU A 226 -11.72 10.23 -10.79
N ALA A 227 -11.09 9.07 -10.98
CA ALA A 227 -11.80 7.81 -11.15
C ALA A 227 -12.56 7.40 -9.88
N ASP A 228 -11.83 7.25 -8.77
CA ASP A 228 -12.36 6.61 -7.54
C ASP A 228 -13.05 7.61 -6.61
N GLY A 229 -12.64 8.88 -6.64
CA GLY A 229 -13.20 9.92 -5.77
C GLY A 229 -14.40 10.66 -6.36
N PHE A 230 -14.40 10.84 -7.68
CA PHE A 230 -15.44 11.63 -8.37
C PHE A 230 -16.22 10.85 -9.45
N GLY A 231 -15.77 9.67 -9.86
CA GLY A 231 -16.36 8.92 -10.97
C GLY A 231 -16.17 9.62 -12.35
N GLU A 232 -15.21 10.54 -12.44
CA GLU A 232 -14.89 11.28 -13.67
C GLU A 232 -13.96 10.45 -14.57
N VAL A 233 -14.48 9.32 -15.07
CA VAL A 233 -13.72 8.27 -15.77
C VAL A 233 -13.00 8.81 -17.01
N ASP A 234 -13.66 9.61 -17.85
CA ASP A 234 -13.05 10.17 -19.06
C ASP A 234 -11.86 11.09 -18.75
N ALA A 235 -11.97 11.89 -17.70
CA ALA A 235 -10.87 12.74 -17.25
C ALA A 235 -9.71 11.90 -16.69
N ALA A 236 -10.02 10.85 -15.94
CA ALA A 236 -9.02 9.93 -15.38
C ALA A 236 -8.22 9.20 -16.48
N ILE A 237 -8.86 8.81 -17.59
CA ILE A 237 -8.19 8.21 -18.76
C ILE A 237 -7.08 9.14 -19.26
N GLY A 238 -7.38 10.44 -19.44
CA GLY A 238 -6.41 11.42 -19.88
C GLY A 238 -5.19 11.53 -18.95
N GLU A 239 -5.42 11.47 -17.63
CA GLU A 239 -4.37 11.55 -16.62
C GLU A 239 -3.48 10.31 -16.61
N PHE A 240 -4.06 9.10 -16.69
CA PHE A 240 -3.27 7.86 -16.77
C PHE A 240 -2.45 7.78 -18.06
N GLN A 241 -3.02 8.21 -19.19
CA GLN A 241 -2.29 8.31 -20.46
C GLN A 241 -1.10 9.27 -20.32
N ARG A 242 -1.32 10.45 -19.72
CA ARG A 242 -0.27 11.43 -19.49
C ARG A 242 0.84 10.88 -18.61
N TYR A 243 0.49 10.21 -17.50
CA TYR A 243 1.48 9.51 -16.66
C TYR A 243 2.33 8.54 -17.50
N LEU A 244 1.72 7.67 -18.29
CA LEU A 244 2.41 6.65 -19.07
C LEU A 244 3.29 7.24 -20.19
N VAL A 245 2.98 8.42 -20.69
CA VAL A 245 3.84 9.17 -21.61
C VAL A 245 5.07 9.72 -20.89
N LEU A 246 4.90 10.25 -19.67
CA LEU A 246 5.96 10.88 -18.89
C LEU A 246 6.87 9.85 -18.22
N ALA A 247 6.31 8.74 -17.76
CA ALA A 247 7.01 7.70 -17.00
C ALA A 247 6.55 6.28 -17.41
N PRO A 248 6.89 5.82 -18.65
CA PRO A 248 6.40 4.54 -19.17
C PRO A 248 6.86 3.33 -18.34
N ASP A 249 8.00 3.45 -17.65
CA ASP A 249 8.57 2.45 -16.75
C ASP A 249 8.66 2.95 -15.31
N GLY A 250 7.89 3.97 -14.97
CA GLY A 250 7.83 4.56 -13.63
C GLY A 250 7.19 3.61 -12.61
N GLN A 251 7.34 3.97 -11.32
CA GLN A 251 6.89 3.14 -10.20
C GLN A 251 5.39 2.76 -10.24
N PHE A 252 4.54 3.58 -10.89
CA PHE A 252 3.11 3.31 -11.05
C PHE A 252 2.71 2.86 -12.45
N ALA A 253 3.67 2.51 -13.34
CA ALA A 253 3.37 2.22 -14.74
C ALA A 253 2.43 1.02 -14.91
N THR A 254 2.60 -0.03 -14.11
CA THR A 254 1.70 -1.19 -14.13
C THR A 254 0.31 -0.83 -13.61
N GLN A 255 0.23 -0.10 -12.50
CA GLN A 255 -1.04 0.34 -11.91
C GLN A 255 -1.77 1.30 -12.86
N ALA A 256 -1.05 2.24 -13.50
CA ALA A 256 -1.62 3.16 -14.46
C ALA A 256 -2.18 2.45 -15.70
N ARG A 257 -1.48 1.41 -16.22
CA ARG A 257 -2.01 0.60 -17.35
C ARG A 257 -3.29 -0.14 -16.96
N ASN A 258 -3.31 -0.75 -15.77
CA ASN A 258 -4.48 -1.47 -15.28
C ASN A 258 -5.66 -0.51 -15.01
N ALA A 259 -5.41 0.64 -14.39
CA ALA A 259 -6.42 1.65 -14.14
C ALA A 259 -6.97 2.24 -15.45
N LEU A 260 -6.11 2.50 -16.44
CA LEU A 260 -6.50 2.95 -17.77
C LEU A 260 -7.41 1.93 -18.47
N ALA A 261 -7.04 0.65 -18.45
CA ALA A 261 -7.84 -0.41 -19.04
C ALA A 261 -9.24 -0.48 -18.40
N ALA A 262 -9.30 -0.50 -17.06
CA ALA A 262 -10.55 -0.51 -16.32
C ALA A 262 -11.41 0.75 -16.59
N ALA A 263 -10.79 1.92 -16.69
CA ALA A 263 -11.49 3.16 -17.00
C ALA A 263 -12.06 3.16 -18.41
N VAL A 264 -11.32 2.66 -19.40
CA VAL A 264 -11.80 2.53 -20.78
C VAL A 264 -12.99 1.58 -20.87
N GLU A 265 -13.01 0.49 -20.14
CA GLU A 265 -14.16 -0.44 -20.07
C GLU A 265 -15.42 0.22 -19.46
N GLN A 266 -15.24 1.13 -18.52
CA GLN A 266 -16.31 1.83 -17.80
C GLN A 266 -16.81 3.07 -18.56
N ALA A 267 -16.05 3.57 -19.53
CA ALA A 267 -16.42 4.79 -20.29
C ALA A 267 -17.70 4.57 -21.10
N PRO A 268 -18.68 5.49 -21.01
CA PRO A 268 -19.91 5.40 -21.77
C PRO A 268 -19.62 5.51 -23.27
N GLY A 269 -19.55 4.38 -23.96
CA GLY A 269 -19.27 4.30 -25.41
C GLY A 269 -18.43 3.12 -25.87
N SER A 270 -17.81 2.36 -24.95
CA SER A 270 -16.99 1.19 -25.29
C SER A 270 -17.81 -0.04 -25.75
N GLY A 271 -19.14 0.02 -25.72
CA GLY A 271 -20.06 -1.10 -25.94
C GLY A 271 -20.71 -1.22 -27.33
N SER A 272 -20.33 -0.47 -28.35
CA SER A 272 -20.92 -0.65 -29.68
C SER A 272 -19.92 -0.41 -30.81
N VAL A 273 -19.16 -1.44 -31.16
CA VAL A 273 -18.70 -1.57 -32.53
C VAL A 273 -19.93 -2.04 -33.33
N PRO A 274 -20.53 -1.23 -34.24
CA PRO A 274 -21.54 -1.75 -35.10
C PRO A 274 -20.88 -2.78 -36.03
N THR A 275 -21.21 -4.05 -35.82
CA THR A 275 -20.92 -5.11 -36.80
C THR A 275 -21.71 -4.73 -38.07
N THR A 276 -21.10 -4.00 -38.99
CA THR A 276 -21.56 -3.98 -40.38
C THR A 276 -21.14 -5.30 -40.97
N ALA A 277 -22.08 -6.25 -40.96
CA ALA A 277 -22.00 -7.42 -41.83
C ALA A 277 -22.23 -6.97 -43.31
N PRO A 278 -21.56 -7.63 -44.27
CA PRO A 278 -21.60 -7.32 -45.68
C PRO A 278 -22.97 -7.62 -46.32
#